data_be53d39ffa092bd1dc65ba672750ae5a
#
_entry.id   be53d39ffa092bd1dc65ba672750ae5a
#
_cell.length_a   1.000
_cell.length_b   1.000
_cell.length_c   1.000
_cell.angle_alpha   90.00
_cell.angle_beta   90.00
_cell.angle_gamma   90.00
#
_symmetry.space_group_name_H-M   'P 1'
#
loop_
_entity.id
_entity.type
_entity.pdbx_description
1 polymer ?
#
loop_
_entity_poly.entity_id
_entity_poly.type
_entity_poly.pdbx_seq_one_letter_code
_entity_poly.pdbx_strand_id
1 'polypeptide(L)'
;MKNFIYVFSLILILTSCGQVDHQCEVQTNGFAPNEGQTVMMGSQASVDVVVAMDKAWAARDYDALKSFIADEAVLQFEDGQKASNGDEFVGIIEKQYQEGLAEGNSGEWKFRYAFSIKPSKPEGTDYSNNRGEWVNAGFDGSDGTYNEWYQVEDGKIIAWSQTKGDISID
;
A
#
# COMPACT_ATOMS: atom_id res chain seq x y z
N MET A 1 -18.59 41.58 -55.56
CA MET A 1 -19.33 41.31 -54.32
C MET A 1 -19.65 39.81 -54.07
N LYS A 2 -19.08 38.87 -54.84
CA LYS A 2 -19.37 37.42 -54.66
C LYS A 2 -18.34 36.68 -53.80
N ASN A 3 -17.19 37.27 -53.50
CA ASN A 3 -16.10 36.59 -52.75
C ASN A 3 -16.09 36.86 -51.24
N PHE A 4 -16.98 37.72 -50.73
CA PHE A 4 -17.03 38.06 -49.32
C PHE A 4 -17.89 37.08 -48.46
N ILE A 5 -18.76 36.33 -49.13
CA ILE A 5 -19.70 35.40 -48.48
C ILE A 5 -19.01 34.10 -48.07
N TYR A 6 -17.97 33.66 -48.79
CA TYR A 6 -17.27 32.41 -48.52
C TYR A 6 -16.29 32.48 -47.33
N VAL A 7 -15.82 33.67 -46.99
CA VAL A 7 -14.89 33.87 -45.86
C VAL A 7 -15.63 33.83 -44.51
N PHE A 8 -16.90 34.24 -44.48
CA PHE A 8 -17.72 34.25 -43.27
C PHE A 8 -18.23 32.86 -42.85
N SER A 9 -18.40 31.93 -43.82
CA SER A 9 -18.84 30.55 -43.55
C SER A 9 -17.73 29.66 -43.02
N LEU A 10 -16.46 30.01 -43.18
CA LEU A 10 -15.32 29.20 -42.71
C LEU A 10 -14.94 29.47 -41.28
N ILE A 11 -15.37 30.61 -40.71
CA ILE A 11 -15.02 30.99 -39.29
C ILE A 11 -15.96 30.35 -38.28
N LEU A 12 -17.13 29.84 -38.69
CA LEU A 12 -18.14 29.25 -37.80
C LEU A 12 -17.89 27.77 -37.43
N ILE A 13 -16.88 27.13 -38.02
CA ILE A 13 -16.61 25.70 -37.79
C ILE A 13 -15.53 25.48 -36.67
N LEU A 14 -14.86 26.53 -36.21
CA LEU A 14 -13.73 26.41 -35.26
C LEU A 14 -14.09 26.61 -33.77
N THR A 15 -15.35 26.80 -33.43
CA THR A 15 -15.76 27.05 -32.04
C THR A 15 -16.47 25.88 -31.36
N SER A 16 -16.38 24.65 -31.88
CA SER A 16 -16.97 23.46 -31.27
C SER A 16 -15.87 22.50 -30.75
N CYS A 17 -14.82 23.02 -30.10
CA CYS A 17 -14.07 22.23 -29.13
C CYS A 17 -14.70 22.50 -27.77
N GLY A 18 -15.87 21.93 -27.52
CA GLY A 18 -16.36 21.74 -26.16
C GLY A 18 -15.32 20.91 -25.44
N GLN A 19 -14.65 21.49 -24.43
CA GLN A 19 -13.93 20.72 -23.44
C GLN A 19 -14.96 19.75 -22.83
N VAL A 20 -14.93 18.50 -23.28
CA VAL A 20 -15.55 17.42 -22.54
C VAL A 20 -14.64 17.24 -21.34
N ASP A 21 -15.04 17.80 -20.22
CA ASP A 21 -14.44 17.55 -18.91
C ASP A 21 -14.71 16.07 -18.61
N HIS A 22 -13.83 15.20 -19.12
CA HIS A 22 -13.78 13.81 -18.70
C HIS A 22 -13.26 13.80 -17.27
N GLN A 23 -14.14 14.08 -16.31
CA GLN A 23 -13.91 13.63 -14.95
C GLN A 23 -13.78 12.12 -15.02
N CYS A 24 -12.54 11.63 -14.97
CA CYS A 24 -12.31 10.21 -14.82
C CYS A 24 -12.98 9.79 -13.50
N GLU A 25 -14.10 9.08 -13.61
CA GLU A 25 -14.78 8.53 -12.45
C GLU A 25 -13.83 7.56 -11.74
N VAL A 26 -13.50 7.86 -10.50
CA VAL A 26 -12.61 7.00 -9.72
C VAL A 26 -13.34 5.70 -9.44
N GLN A 27 -12.80 4.60 -9.95
CA GLN A 27 -13.38 3.29 -9.74
C GLN A 27 -13.28 2.90 -8.27
N THR A 28 -14.42 2.58 -7.67
CA THR A 28 -14.53 2.12 -6.29
C THR A 28 -15.29 0.80 -6.23
N ASN A 29 -15.00 -0.03 -5.23
CA ASN A 29 -15.77 -1.23 -4.93
C ASN A 29 -15.75 -1.51 -3.42
N GLY A 30 -16.54 -2.53 -3.01
CA GLY A 30 -16.58 -2.95 -1.62
C GLY A 30 -17.10 -1.87 -0.66
N PHE A 31 -16.86 -2.10 0.61
CA PHE A 31 -17.19 -1.16 1.69
C PHE A 31 -16.04 -1.11 2.71
N ALA A 32 -15.86 0.03 3.35
CA ALA A 32 -14.91 0.26 4.43
C ALA A 32 -15.68 0.36 5.77
N PRO A 33 -14.98 0.38 6.93
CA PRO A 33 -15.63 0.31 8.23
C PRO A 33 -16.64 1.41 8.52
N ASN A 34 -16.50 2.58 7.91
CA ASN A 34 -17.42 3.69 8.15
C ASN A 34 -18.56 3.69 7.12
N GLU A 35 -19.75 4.11 7.55
CA GLU A 35 -20.92 4.16 6.69
C GLU A 35 -20.68 5.04 5.45
N GLY A 36 -21.04 4.51 4.27
CA GLY A 36 -20.90 5.20 2.98
C GLY A 36 -19.48 5.19 2.41
N GLN A 37 -18.49 4.63 3.10
CA GLN A 37 -17.15 4.44 2.54
C GLN A 37 -17.08 3.24 1.63
N THR A 38 -16.43 3.44 0.49
CA THR A 38 -16.01 2.40 -0.44
C THR A 38 -14.50 2.29 -0.48
N VAL A 39 -13.97 1.28 -1.14
CA VAL A 39 -12.53 1.06 -1.32
C VAL A 39 -12.13 1.46 -2.73
N MET A 40 -11.02 2.17 -2.84
CA MET A 40 -10.39 2.57 -4.10
C MET A 40 -8.91 2.20 -4.09
N MET A 41 -8.26 2.21 -5.25
CA MET A 41 -6.81 1.99 -5.32
C MET A 41 -6.06 3.09 -4.58
N GLY A 42 -5.02 2.69 -3.87
CA GLY A 42 -4.06 3.59 -3.23
C GLY A 42 -2.95 4.05 -4.18
N SER A 43 -1.90 4.64 -3.64
CA SER A 43 -0.77 5.17 -4.40
C SER A 43 0.35 4.14 -4.58
N GLN A 44 1.12 4.30 -5.67
CA GLN A 44 2.37 3.57 -5.85
C GLN A 44 3.40 3.93 -4.75
N ALA A 45 3.39 5.18 -4.25
CA ALA A 45 4.29 5.62 -3.19
C ALA A 45 4.17 4.78 -1.92
N SER A 46 2.95 4.39 -1.53
CA SER A 46 2.75 3.49 -0.38
C SER A 46 3.30 2.08 -0.62
N VAL A 47 3.17 1.56 -1.84
CA VAL A 47 3.78 0.28 -2.23
C VAL A 47 5.32 0.37 -2.18
N ASP A 48 5.88 1.49 -2.67
CA ASP A 48 7.33 1.70 -2.69
C ASP A 48 7.95 1.72 -1.29
N VAL A 49 7.23 2.23 -0.27
CA VAL A 49 7.64 2.16 1.14
C VAL A 49 7.78 0.70 1.59
N VAL A 50 6.78 -0.14 1.31
CA VAL A 50 6.81 -1.56 1.69
C VAL A 50 7.93 -2.31 0.97
N VAL A 51 8.13 -2.06 -0.33
CA VAL A 51 9.23 -2.65 -1.11
C VAL A 51 10.59 -2.22 -0.58
N ALA A 52 10.74 -0.96 -0.16
CA ALA A 52 12.00 -0.47 0.41
C ALA A 52 12.26 -1.07 1.79
N MET A 53 11.23 -1.19 2.64
CA MET A 53 11.34 -1.87 3.94
C MET A 53 11.71 -3.35 3.76
N ASP A 54 11.08 -4.08 2.84
CA ASP A 54 11.41 -5.48 2.54
C ASP A 54 12.87 -5.65 2.12
N LYS A 55 13.39 -4.77 1.26
CA LYS A 55 14.79 -4.77 0.86
C LYS A 55 15.74 -4.56 2.04
N ALA A 56 15.42 -3.63 2.94
CA ALA A 56 16.21 -3.40 4.15
C ALA A 56 16.17 -4.63 5.06
N TRP A 57 15.00 -5.26 5.20
CA TRP A 57 14.84 -6.48 5.99
C TRP A 57 15.66 -7.64 5.40
N ALA A 58 15.54 -7.90 4.11
CA ALA A 58 16.31 -8.95 3.43
C ALA A 58 17.84 -8.72 3.54
N ALA A 59 18.27 -7.46 3.50
CA ALA A 59 19.68 -7.09 3.68
C ALA A 59 20.16 -7.11 5.14
N ARG A 60 19.25 -7.30 6.12
CA ARG A 60 19.53 -7.15 7.57
C ARG A 60 20.03 -5.74 7.92
N ASP A 61 19.68 -4.74 7.11
CA ASP A 61 19.93 -3.34 7.42
C ASP A 61 18.85 -2.82 8.39
N TYR A 62 19.03 -3.16 9.67
CA TYR A 62 18.04 -2.86 10.68
C TYR A 62 17.88 -1.37 10.99
N ASP A 63 18.91 -0.57 10.75
CA ASP A 63 18.80 0.87 10.91
C ASP A 63 17.93 1.48 9.80
N ALA A 64 18.13 1.05 8.55
CA ALA A 64 17.25 1.42 7.46
C ALA A 64 15.81 0.91 7.68
N LEU A 65 15.65 -0.36 8.11
CA LEU A 65 14.34 -0.96 8.37
C LEU A 65 13.56 -0.17 9.43
N LYS A 66 14.17 0.13 10.57
CA LYS A 66 13.56 0.96 11.63
C LYS A 66 13.10 2.31 11.12
N SER A 67 13.83 2.88 10.14
CA SER A 67 13.48 4.18 9.58
C SER A 67 12.13 4.21 8.86
N PHE A 68 11.59 3.07 8.44
CA PHE A 68 10.26 2.96 7.83
C PHE A 68 9.12 2.83 8.85
N ILE A 69 9.40 2.53 10.11
CA ILE A 69 8.39 2.32 11.15
C ILE A 69 8.18 3.63 11.93
N ALA A 70 6.93 3.94 12.23
CA ALA A 70 6.60 5.08 13.08
C ALA A 70 6.98 4.81 14.55
N ASP A 71 7.23 5.88 15.31
CA ASP A 71 7.60 5.78 16.75
C ASP A 71 6.50 5.13 17.59
N GLU A 72 5.24 5.31 17.17
CA GLU A 72 4.06 4.67 17.77
C GLU A 72 3.32 3.88 16.68
N ALA A 73 3.71 2.63 16.48
CA ALA A 73 3.10 1.73 15.51
C ALA A 73 2.36 0.58 16.21
N VAL A 74 1.45 -0.08 15.49
CA VAL A 74 0.79 -1.32 15.94
C VAL A 74 1.22 -2.45 15.02
N LEU A 75 2.19 -3.25 15.45
CA LEU A 75 2.79 -4.31 14.66
C LEU A 75 2.46 -5.67 15.27
N GLN A 76 1.86 -6.56 14.50
CA GLN A 76 1.40 -7.87 14.99
C GLN A 76 1.89 -9.00 14.08
N PHE A 77 2.67 -9.91 14.65
CA PHE A 77 3.19 -11.12 14.03
C PHE A 77 2.13 -12.23 13.99
N GLU A 78 2.33 -13.22 13.12
CA GLU A 78 1.42 -14.36 12.94
C GLU A 78 1.30 -15.23 14.19
N ASP A 79 2.34 -15.26 15.05
CA ASP A 79 2.37 -15.99 16.31
C ASP A 79 1.74 -15.21 17.49
N GLY A 80 1.24 -14.00 17.23
CA GLY A 80 0.59 -13.14 18.21
C GLY A 80 1.56 -12.22 18.97
N GLN A 81 2.87 -12.26 18.71
CA GLN A 81 3.80 -11.27 19.23
C GLN A 81 3.46 -9.89 18.71
N LYS A 82 3.81 -8.85 19.45
CA LYS A 82 3.52 -7.46 19.10
C LYS A 82 4.74 -6.59 19.33
N ALA A 83 4.87 -5.56 18.49
CA ALA A 83 5.81 -4.47 18.65
C ALA A 83 5.09 -3.13 18.48
N SER A 84 5.58 -2.09 19.13
CA SER A 84 5.02 -0.74 19.09
C SER A 84 5.93 0.29 18.42
N ASN A 85 7.14 -0.12 18.03
CA ASN A 85 8.14 0.71 17.38
C ASN A 85 9.16 -0.16 16.62
N GLY A 86 10.07 0.52 15.89
CA GLY A 86 11.09 -0.16 15.08
C GLY A 86 12.09 -0.97 15.89
N ASP A 87 12.48 -0.53 17.09
CA ASP A 87 13.45 -1.27 17.93
C ASP A 87 12.88 -2.58 18.44
N GLU A 88 11.63 -2.58 18.91
CA GLU A 88 10.93 -3.78 19.35
C GLU A 88 10.71 -4.74 18.17
N PHE A 89 10.32 -4.22 17.00
CA PHE A 89 10.13 -5.02 15.79
C PHE A 89 11.43 -5.74 15.41
N VAL A 90 12.53 -4.99 15.31
CA VAL A 90 13.85 -5.56 14.97
C VAL A 90 14.29 -6.60 15.98
N GLY A 91 14.04 -6.35 17.28
CA GLY A 91 14.38 -7.33 18.34
C GLY A 91 13.65 -8.67 18.13
N ILE A 92 12.39 -8.65 17.74
CA ILE A 92 11.60 -9.85 17.46
C ILE A 92 12.12 -10.58 16.22
N ILE A 93 12.25 -9.87 15.08
CA ILE A 93 12.64 -10.50 13.81
C ILE A 93 14.07 -11.05 13.85
N GLU A 94 14.99 -10.37 14.55
CA GLU A 94 16.35 -10.88 14.71
C GLU A 94 16.36 -12.17 15.54
N LYS A 95 15.59 -12.22 16.62
CA LYS A 95 15.45 -13.44 17.43
C LYS A 95 14.87 -14.58 16.58
N GLN A 96 13.76 -14.36 15.86
CA GLN A 96 13.14 -15.36 14.99
C GLN A 96 14.11 -15.84 13.89
N TYR A 97 14.90 -14.93 13.32
CA TYR A 97 15.92 -15.27 12.33
C TYR A 97 17.00 -16.20 12.90
N GLN A 98 17.54 -15.90 14.09
CA GLN A 98 18.55 -16.73 14.73
C GLN A 98 18.00 -18.11 15.14
N GLU A 99 16.77 -18.16 15.62
CA GLU A 99 16.09 -19.41 15.93
C GLU A 99 15.87 -20.25 14.67
N GLY A 100 15.41 -19.64 13.58
CA GLY A 100 15.24 -20.31 12.28
C GLY A 100 16.56 -20.85 11.72
N LEU A 101 17.66 -20.10 11.81
CA LEU A 101 18.97 -20.58 11.40
C LEU A 101 19.44 -21.81 12.22
N ALA A 102 19.16 -21.81 13.53
CA ALA A 102 19.48 -22.96 14.40
C ALA A 102 18.70 -24.22 14.03
N GLU A 103 17.51 -24.07 13.45
CA GLU A 103 16.66 -25.15 12.95
C GLU A 103 16.97 -25.55 11.49
N GLY A 104 17.92 -24.85 10.84
CA GLY A 104 18.34 -25.12 9.46
C GLY A 104 17.53 -24.39 8.38
N ASN A 105 16.72 -23.39 8.75
CA ASN A 105 16.02 -22.53 7.80
C ASN A 105 17.02 -21.52 7.21
N SER A 106 16.87 -21.18 5.91
CA SER A 106 17.74 -20.20 5.26
C SER A 106 17.46 -18.75 5.71
N GLY A 107 16.28 -18.50 6.24
CA GLY A 107 15.79 -17.15 6.54
C GLY A 107 15.60 -16.29 5.29
N GLU A 108 15.48 -16.93 4.12
CA GLU A 108 15.20 -16.28 2.86
C GLU A 108 13.72 -16.37 2.51
N TRP A 109 13.23 -15.36 1.81
CA TRP A 109 11.87 -15.35 1.26
C TRP A 109 11.85 -14.69 -0.12
N LYS A 110 10.75 -14.91 -0.83
CA LYS A 110 10.49 -14.30 -2.14
C LYS A 110 9.28 -13.37 -2.04
N PHE A 111 9.48 -12.10 -2.33
CA PHE A 111 8.41 -11.13 -2.49
C PHE A 111 7.61 -11.44 -3.76
N ARG A 112 6.31 -11.68 -3.66
CA ARG A 112 5.45 -12.12 -4.75
C ARG A 112 4.68 -10.98 -5.40
N TYR A 113 4.00 -10.21 -4.60
CA TYR A 113 3.16 -9.10 -5.06
C TYR A 113 2.95 -8.06 -3.96
N ALA A 114 2.60 -6.85 -4.38
CA ALA A 114 2.01 -5.84 -3.51
C ALA A 114 1.04 -4.96 -4.29
N PHE A 115 0.01 -4.48 -3.60
CA PHE A 115 -0.89 -3.46 -4.10
C PHE A 115 -1.40 -2.62 -2.94
N SER A 116 -1.77 -1.37 -3.22
CA SER A 116 -2.31 -0.46 -2.21
C SER A 116 -3.79 -0.18 -2.43
N ILE A 117 -4.50 0.01 -1.33
CA ILE A 117 -5.89 0.44 -1.29
C ILE A 117 -6.05 1.58 -0.28
N LYS A 118 -7.09 2.37 -0.46
CA LYS A 118 -7.52 3.37 0.51
C LYS A 118 -9.04 3.46 0.54
N PRO A 119 -9.62 3.81 1.70
CA PRO A 119 -11.03 4.15 1.76
C PRO A 119 -11.31 5.46 1.04
N SER A 120 -12.46 5.55 0.38
CA SER A 120 -12.97 6.81 -0.13
C SER A 120 -13.25 7.77 1.03
N LYS A 121 -13.19 9.07 0.75
CA LYS A 121 -13.55 10.12 1.71
C LYS A 121 -14.78 10.86 1.17
N PRO A 122 -16.01 10.38 1.45
CA PRO A 122 -17.22 11.09 1.06
C PRO A 122 -17.22 12.53 1.62
N GLU A 123 -17.73 13.46 0.83
CA GLU A 123 -17.76 14.87 1.19
C GLU A 123 -18.56 15.09 2.49
N GLY A 124 -18.06 15.94 3.39
CA GLY A 124 -18.73 16.30 4.63
C GLY A 124 -18.60 15.33 5.80
N THR A 125 -17.78 14.29 5.67
CA THR A 125 -17.54 13.32 6.76
C THR A 125 -16.12 13.46 7.34
N ASP A 126 -16.03 13.39 8.67
CA ASP A 126 -14.75 13.32 9.38
C ASP A 126 -14.36 11.86 9.58
N TYR A 127 -13.31 11.44 8.89
CA TYR A 127 -12.75 10.09 9.01
C TYR A 127 -11.34 10.15 9.61
N SER A 128 -11.17 10.90 10.69
CA SER A 128 -9.89 11.06 11.38
C SER A 128 -9.20 9.74 11.76
N ASN A 129 -9.99 8.67 11.96
CA ASN A 129 -9.47 7.33 12.28
C ASN A 129 -9.00 6.54 11.05
N ASN A 130 -9.25 7.04 9.85
CA ASN A 130 -8.90 6.36 8.61
C ASN A 130 -7.66 6.99 7.99
N ARG A 131 -6.53 6.79 8.65
CA ARG A 131 -5.25 7.41 8.33
C ARG A 131 -4.50 6.58 7.27
N GLY A 132 -3.86 7.29 6.33
CA GLY A 132 -2.96 6.67 5.37
C GLY A 132 -3.64 5.75 4.35
N GLU A 133 -2.85 4.87 3.79
CA GLU A 133 -3.24 3.86 2.81
C GLU A 133 -2.85 2.46 3.31
N TRP A 134 -3.56 1.44 2.87
CA TRP A 134 -3.24 0.06 3.19
C TRP A 134 -2.54 -0.61 2.01
N VAL A 135 -1.44 -1.30 2.28
CA VAL A 135 -0.72 -2.13 1.30
C VAL A 135 -0.87 -3.58 1.72
N ASN A 136 -1.34 -4.42 0.81
CA ASN A 136 -1.27 -5.87 0.95
C ASN A 136 -0.04 -6.38 0.20
N ALA A 137 0.71 -7.26 0.81
CA ALA A 137 1.86 -7.92 0.20
C ALA A 137 1.87 -9.41 0.50
N GLY A 138 2.36 -10.20 -0.45
CA GLY A 138 2.48 -11.64 -0.32
C GLY A 138 3.92 -12.12 -0.50
N PHE A 139 4.31 -13.10 0.31
CA PHE A 139 5.66 -13.66 0.34
C PHE A 139 5.63 -15.18 0.39
N ASP A 140 6.64 -15.81 -0.24
CA ASP A 140 6.95 -17.23 -0.02
C ASP A 140 8.18 -17.31 0.87
N GLY A 141 8.03 -17.85 2.04
CA GLY A 141 9.12 -18.23 2.94
C GLY A 141 9.54 -19.68 2.78
N SER A 142 10.60 -20.08 3.48
CA SER A 142 11.08 -21.46 3.49
C SER A 142 10.13 -22.43 4.22
N ASP A 143 9.24 -21.89 5.04
CA ASP A 143 8.36 -22.63 5.97
C ASP A 143 6.87 -22.32 5.78
N GLY A 144 6.49 -21.61 4.71
CA GLY A 144 5.12 -21.28 4.37
C GLY A 144 4.97 -20.02 3.55
N THR A 145 3.72 -19.65 3.27
CA THR A 145 3.39 -18.39 2.62
C THR A 145 2.94 -17.38 3.66
N TYR A 146 3.30 -16.12 3.42
CA TYR A 146 2.93 -15.02 4.31
C TYR A 146 2.09 -14.01 3.56
N ASN A 147 1.03 -13.54 4.19
CA ASN A 147 0.23 -12.41 3.74
C ASN A 147 0.30 -11.31 4.78
N GLU A 148 0.69 -10.13 4.35
CA GLU A 148 0.93 -9.00 5.22
C GLU A 148 0.09 -7.80 4.80
N TRP A 149 -0.39 -7.07 5.80
CA TRP A 149 -1.04 -5.79 5.63
C TRP A 149 -0.24 -4.71 6.33
N TYR A 150 0.03 -3.65 5.62
CA TYR A 150 0.75 -2.47 6.09
C TYR A 150 -0.16 -1.26 5.98
N GLN A 151 -0.28 -0.48 7.03
CA GLN A 151 -0.88 0.84 6.98
C GLN A 151 0.22 1.88 6.87
N VAL A 152 0.25 2.62 5.75
CA VAL A 152 1.30 3.59 5.43
C VAL A 152 0.73 5.00 5.49
N GLU A 153 1.32 5.85 6.31
CA GLU A 153 1.02 7.28 6.42
C GLU A 153 2.31 8.08 6.38
N ASP A 154 2.37 9.10 5.55
CA ASP A 154 3.53 10.01 5.40
C ASP A 154 4.88 9.28 5.24
N GLY A 155 4.87 8.17 4.50
CA GLY A 155 6.05 7.36 4.23
C GLY A 155 6.50 6.47 5.39
N LYS A 156 5.68 6.33 6.44
CA LYS A 156 5.92 5.49 7.61
C LYS A 156 4.85 4.41 7.74
N ILE A 157 5.24 3.27 8.26
CA ILE A 157 4.33 2.19 8.63
C ILE A 157 3.83 2.47 10.05
N ILE A 158 2.53 2.73 10.17
CA ILE A 158 1.83 3.00 11.43
C ILE A 158 1.11 1.76 11.97
N ALA A 159 0.82 0.79 11.09
CA ALA A 159 0.32 -0.52 11.50
C ALA A 159 0.82 -1.60 10.52
N TRP A 160 1.00 -2.80 11.03
CA TRP A 160 1.37 -3.98 10.26
C TRP A 160 0.79 -5.23 10.91
N SER A 161 0.36 -6.16 10.09
CA SER A 161 -0.07 -7.48 10.54
C SER A 161 0.36 -8.55 9.56
N GLN A 162 0.77 -9.69 10.08
CA GLN A 162 1.21 -10.85 9.33
C GLN A 162 0.30 -12.04 9.61
N THR A 163 -0.01 -12.78 8.57
CA THR A 163 -0.64 -14.11 8.66
C THR A 163 0.17 -15.12 7.88
N LYS A 164 0.28 -16.34 8.41
CA LYS A 164 0.96 -17.45 7.78
C LYS A 164 -0.06 -18.45 7.27
N GLY A 165 0.18 -18.98 6.08
CA GLY A 165 -0.63 -20.02 5.45
C GLY A 165 0.25 -21.14 4.88
N ASP A 166 -0.35 -22.31 4.76
CA ASP A 166 0.30 -23.49 4.18
C ASP A 166 0.03 -23.64 2.67
N ILE A 167 -0.69 -22.67 2.08
CA ILE A 167 -1.13 -22.74 0.68
C ILE A 167 -0.24 -21.87 -0.19
N SER A 168 0.49 -22.49 -1.14
CA SER A 168 1.10 -21.77 -2.26
C SER A 168 -0.02 -21.38 -3.24
N ILE A 169 -0.12 -20.10 -3.55
CA ILE A 169 -0.96 -19.61 -4.65
C ILE A 169 -0.06 -19.55 -5.88
N ASP A 170 -0.11 -20.62 -6.69
CA ASP A 170 0.60 -20.71 -7.97
C ASP A 170 -0.04 -19.79 -9.04
#